data_d7db9a95f536522f9a43a19305a1aca3
#
_entry.id   d7db9a95f536522f9a43a19305a1aca3
#
_cell.length_a   1.000
_cell.length_b   1.000
_cell.length_c   1.000
_cell.angle_alpha   90.00
_cell.angle_beta   90.00
_cell.angle_gamma   90.00
#
_symmetry.space_group_name_H-M   'P 1'
#
loop_
_entity.id
_entity.type
_entity.pdbx_description
1 polymer ?
#
loop_
_entity_poly.entity_id
_entity_poly.type
_entity_poly.pdbx_seq_one_letter_code
_entity_poly.pdbx_strand_id
1 'polypeptide(L)'
;MDKITQTMRFRQAVIEYSLKHGVTKAAVRYRLNRQYIYQWRKRYDGTLESLADRSHRPHSHPNQHTPEEIKLILNMRRRNPNTGIVVFWVKLRQRGYTRSISGLYRFLRKHGVMAVKLPNPKYIPKPYEQMKYPGQRVQIDVKFVPQVCIVGQSEPTQWFQYTFLDEYSRFRYIEAFQEHNTYSSTLFLKHVVKKFPYAIECVQTDNGSEFTNRLLPRGSDKPTLFELELNRMGIRHKLIRPYTPRHNGKVERSHRKDNEEFYASHRFYSFDDFKAQLAVRERVYNHFPIRPLNWLSPLQVLSSFP
;
A
#
# COMPACT_ATOMS: atom_id res chain seq x y z
N MET A 1 23.87 28.19 -19.43
CA MET A 1 25.30 27.73 -19.55
C MET A 1 25.33 26.65 -20.59
N ASP A 2 25.82 26.99 -21.76
CA ASP A 2 25.92 26.06 -22.87
C ASP A 2 27.00 25.03 -22.58
N LYS A 3 26.60 23.78 -22.65
CA LYS A 3 27.51 22.68 -22.36
C LYS A 3 28.48 22.50 -23.52
N ILE A 4 29.57 23.27 -23.52
CA ILE A 4 30.71 22.98 -24.39
C ILE A 4 31.27 21.62 -23.99
N THR A 5 30.98 20.59 -24.77
CA THR A 5 31.41 19.24 -24.50
C THR A 5 32.83 19.02 -25.03
N GLN A 6 33.57 18.08 -24.46
CA GLN A 6 34.86 17.64 -24.94
C GLN A 6 34.78 17.22 -26.43
N THR A 7 33.65 16.66 -26.86
CA THR A 7 33.39 16.27 -28.26
C THR A 7 33.41 17.47 -29.21
N MET A 8 32.85 18.61 -28.81
CA MET A 8 32.84 19.83 -29.65
C MET A 8 34.22 20.37 -29.83
N ARG A 9 35.03 20.46 -28.77
CA ARG A 9 36.44 20.87 -28.82
C ARG A 9 37.28 19.91 -29.67
N PHE A 10 37.05 18.62 -29.57
CA PHE A 10 37.71 17.62 -30.39
C PHE A 10 37.39 17.83 -31.89
N ARG A 11 36.13 18.04 -32.24
CA ARG A 11 35.71 18.31 -33.63
C ARG A 11 36.37 19.59 -34.16
N GLN A 12 36.44 20.64 -33.35
CA GLN A 12 37.13 21.89 -33.73
C GLN A 12 38.60 21.64 -34.01
N ALA A 13 39.34 20.96 -33.14
CA ALA A 13 40.74 20.62 -33.31
C ALA A 13 40.98 19.81 -34.60
N VAL A 14 40.11 18.85 -34.92
CA VAL A 14 40.17 18.08 -36.18
C VAL A 14 39.97 18.98 -37.39
N ILE A 15 39.02 19.92 -37.34
CA ILE A 15 38.74 20.86 -38.43
C ILE A 15 39.93 21.77 -38.63
N GLU A 16 40.46 22.41 -37.59
CA GLU A 16 41.63 23.30 -37.65
C GLU A 16 42.86 22.59 -38.21
N TYR A 17 43.12 21.36 -37.77
CA TYR A 17 44.20 20.54 -38.32
C TYR A 17 43.96 20.19 -39.81
N SER A 18 42.68 19.87 -40.16
CA SER A 18 42.31 19.56 -41.54
C SER A 18 42.45 20.73 -42.51
N LEU A 19 42.28 21.96 -42.02
CA LEU A 19 42.46 23.18 -42.78
C LEU A 19 43.97 23.43 -43.10
N LYS A 20 44.84 23.13 -42.13
CA LYS A 20 46.29 23.32 -42.27
C LYS A 20 46.98 22.23 -43.09
N HIS A 21 46.60 20.98 -42.92
CA HIS A 21 47.32 19.83 -43.41
C HIS A 21 46.57 18.94 -44.41
N GLY A 22 45.30 19.31 -44.68
CA GLY A 22 44.42 18.54 -45.56
C GLY A 22 43.64 17.45 -44.86
N VAL A 23 42.46 17.11 -45.41
CA VAL A 23 41.48 16.17 -44.80
C VAL A 23 42.04 14.76 -44.69
N THR A 24 42.84 14.29 -45.66
CA THR A 24 43.42 12.94 -45.63
C THR A 24 44.41 12.78 -44.47
N LYS A 25 45.31 13.75 -44.25
CA LYS A 25 46.22 13.70 -43.12
C LYS A 25 45.49 13.80 -41.76
N ALA A 26 44.45 14.63 -41.69
CA ALA A 26 43.59 14.71 -40.49
C ALA A 26 42.88 13.37 -40.21
N ALA A 27 42.32 12.74 -41.23
CA ALA A 27 41.64 11.45 -41.11
C ALA A 27 42.56 10.35 -40.54
N VAL A 28 43.79 10.30 -41.03
CA VAL A 28 44.84 9.35 -40.54
C VAL A 28 45.19 9.67 -39.09
N ARG A 29 45.55 10.94 -38.80
CA ARG A 29 45.98 11.37 -37.47
C ARG A 29 44.96 11.10 -36.37
N TYR A 30 43.69 11.42 -36.64
CA TYR A 30 42.62 11.30 -35.66
C TYR A 30 41.82 9.99 -35.79
N ARG A 31 42.21 9.09 -36.69
CA ARG A 31 41.57 7.79 -36.98
C ARG A 31 40.07 7.95 -37.27
N LEU A 32 39.75 8.90 -38.13
CA LEU A 32 38.36 9.24 -38.52
C LEU A 32 38.14 8.98 -39.99
N ASN A 33 36.87 8.71 -40.34
CA ASN A 33 36.47 8.71 -41.74
C ASN A 33 36.48 10.16 -42.31
N ARG A 34 37.02 10.31 -43.51
CA ARG A 34 37.10 11.61 -44.23
C ARG A 34 35.75 12.27 -44.36
N GLN A 35 34.63 11.48 -44.53
CA GLN A 35 33.28 12.01 -44.63
C GLN A 35 32.87 12.80 -43.38
N TYR A 36 33.21 12.33 -42.18
CA TYR A 36 32.90 13.05 -40.94
C TYR A 36 33.58 14.41 -40.88
N ILE A 37 34.83 14.47 -41.34
CA ILE A 37 35.59 15.73 -41.38
C ILE A 37 34.95 16.73 -42.38
N TYR A 38 34.56 16.26 -43.57
CA TYR A 38 33.83 17.08 -44.53
C TYR A 38 32.48 17.56 -43.98
N GLN A 39 31.74 16.71 -43.35
CA GLN A 39 30.44 17.07 -42.72
C GLN A 39 30.62 18.11 -41.62
N TRP A 40 31.66 17.98 -40.78
CA TRP A 40 31.94 18.94 -39.74
C TRP A 40 32.39 20.28 -40.33
N ARG A 41 33.26 20.27 -41.30
CA ARG A 41 33.70 21.49 -42.01
C ARG A 41 32.51 22.23 -42.65
N LYS A 42 31.62 21.50 -43.31
CA LYS A 42 30.41 22.09 -43.92
C LYS A 42 29.51 22.76 -42.88
N ARG A 43 29.54 22.25 -41.66
CA ARG A 43 28.67 22.72 -40.59
C ARG A 43 29.30 23.78 -39.69
N TYR A 44 30.60 23.90 -39.73
CA TYR A 44 31.36 24.79 -38.87
C TYR A 44 31.26 26.24 -39.37
N ASP A 45 30.70 27.13 -38.52
CA ASP A 45 30.53 28.57 -38.77
C ASP A 45 31.50 29.44 -37.97
N GLY A 46 32.51 28.83 -37.31
CA GLY A 46 33.46 29.53 -36.43
C GLY A 46 33.11 29.39 -34.95
N THR A 47 31.93 28.93 -34.59
CA THR A 47 31.49 28.73 -33.20
C THR A 47 31.54 27.27 -32.77
N LEU A 48 31.78 27.06 -31.49
CA LEU A 48 31.77 25.69 -30.91
C LEU A 48 30.37 25.06 -30.94
N GLU A 49 29.34 25.88 -30.78
CA GLU A 49 27.92 25.45 -30.77
C GLU A 49 27.53 24.79 -32.09
N SER A 50 28.06 25.26 -33.21
CA SER A 50 27.82 24.67 -34.54
C SER A 50 28.27 23.20 -34.63
N LEU A 51 29.19 22.79 -33.76
CA LEU A 51 29.74 21.43 -33.69
C LEU A 51 29.00 20.54 -32.66
N ALA A 52 27.98 21.05 -31.99
CA ALA A 52 27.17 20.27 -31.06
C ALA A 52 26.45 19.10 -31.76
N ASP A 53 26.16 18.04 -31.02
CA ASP A 53 25.38 16.94 -31.54
C ASP A 53 23.94 17.41 -31.84
N ARG A 54 23.47 17.13 -33.04
CA ARG A 54 22.09 17.40 -33.40
C ARG A 54 21.16 16.34 -32.85
N SER A 55 20.00 16.76 -32.42
CA SER A 55 18.96 15.81 -32.00
C SER A 55 18.59 14.86 -33.14
N HIS A 56 18.61 13.57 -32.89
CA HIS A 56 18.11 12.56 -33.84
C HIS A 56 16.58 12.44 -33.80
N ARG A 57 15.90 13.28 -33.00
CA ARG A 57 14.45 13.26 -32.88
C ARG A 57 13.80 13.73 -34.17
N PRO A 58 12.81 12.98 -34.70
CA PRO A 58 12.06 13.42 -35.87
C PRO A 58 11.41 14.78 -35.63
N HIS A 59 11.43 15.65 -36.61
CA HIS A 59 10.77 16.97 -36.55
C HIS A 59 9.26 16.87 -36.50
N SER A 60 8.68 15.84 -37.11
CA SER A 60 7.26 15.52 -37.09
C SER A 60 7.05 14.04 -36.74
N HIS A 61 5.90 13.73 -36.16
CA HIS A 61 5.50 12.38 -35.85
C HIS A 61 4.06 12.15 -36.38
N PRO A 62 3.77 11.01 -37.06
CA PRO A 62 2.46 10.74 -37.65
C PRO A 62 1.29 10.85 -36.66
N ASN A 63 1.55 10.50 -35.39
CA ASN A 63 0.57 10.54 -34.32
C ASN A 63 0.56 11.87 -33.52
N GLN A 64 1.24 12.92 -34.02
CA GLN A 64 1.21 14.24 -33.38
C GLN A 64 -0.17 14.89 -33.62
N HIS A 65 -0.70 15.59 -32.62
CA HIS A 65 -1.92 16.35 -32.75
C HIS A 65 -1.76 17.47 -33.79
N THR A 66 -2.77 17.67 -34.62
CA THR A 66 -2.78 18.79 -35.57
C THR A 66 -3.03 20.11 -34.86
N PRO A 67 -2.70 21.25 -35.47
CA PRO A 67 -2.98 22.56 -34.89
C PRO A 67 -4.47 22.79 -34.54
N GLU A 68 -5.38 22.26 -35.37
CA GLU A 68 -6.83 22.32 -35.14
C GLU A 68 -7.25 21.50 -33.93
N GLU A 69 -6.73 20.29 -33.81
CA GLU A 69 -6.97 19.42 -32.64
C GLU A 69 -6.45 20.06 -31.35
N ILE A 70 -5.26 20.68 -31.41
CA ILE A 70 -4.65 21.38 -30.26
C ILE A 70 -5.56 22.55 -29.85
N LYS A 71 -6.01 23.37 -30.81
CA LYS A 71 -6.91 24.49 -30.56
C LYS A 71 -8.24 24.03 -29.94
N LEU A 72 -8.80 22.94 -30.47
CA LEU A 72 -10.03 22.33 -29.96
C LEU A 72 -9.86 21.87 -28.50
N ILE A 73 -8.79 21.12 -28.22
CA ILE A 73 -8.52 20.60 -26.88
C ILE A 73 -8.34 21.73 -25.87
N LEU A 74 -7.51 22.73 -26.19
CA LEU A 74 -7.21 23.83 -25.28
C LEU A 74 -8.44 24.72 -25.01
N ASN A 75 -9.23 25.05 -26.06
CA ASN A 75 -10.46 25.81 -25.89
C ASN A 75 -11.48 25.06 -25.03
N MET A 76 -11.63 23.78 -25.29
CA MET A 76 -12.55 22.95 -24.50
C MET A 76 -12.08 22.77 -23.04
N ARG A 77 -10.78 22.63 -22.81
CA ARG A 77 -10.22 22.55 -21.47
C ARG A 77 -10.45 23.82 -20.66
N ARG A 78 -10.29 24.99 -21.29
CA ARG A 78 -10.58 26.29 -20.65
C ARG A 78 -12.03 26.38 -20.16
N ARG A 79 -12.98 25.89 -20.95
CA ARG A 79 -14.42 25.86 -20.58
C ARG A 79 -14.78 24.74 -19.59
N ASN A 80 -13.94 23.72 -19.44
CA ASN A 80 -14.19 22.56 -18.60
C ASN A 80 -12.95 22.21 -17.75
N PRO A 81 -12.46 23.11 -16.88
CA PRO A 81 -11.17 22.96 -16.22
C PRO A 81 -11.10 21.73 -15.29
N ASN A 82 -12.21 21.36 -14.64
CA ASN A 82 -12.26 20.32 -13.62
C ASN A 82 -12.79 18.97 -14.14
N THR A 83 -13.13 18.89 -15.42
CA THR A 83 -13.70 17.65 -15.99
C THR A 83 -12.65 16.55 -16.07
N GLY A 84 -12.95 15.38 -15.51
CA GLY A 84 -12.10 14.19 -15.58
C GLY A 84 -11.87 13.74 -17.02
N ILE A 85 -10.74 13.06 -17.27
CA ILE A 85 -10.24 12.77 -18.61
C ILE A 85 -11.22 11.98 -19.48
N VAL A 86 -11.95 11.01 -18.90
CA VAL A 86 -12.91 10.17 -19.66
C VAL A 86 -14.05 11.01 -20.20
N VAL A 87 -14.71 11.77 -19.33
CA VAL A 87 -15.82 12.66 -19.71
C VAL A 87 -15.32 13.76 -20.67
N PHE A 88 -14.14 14.29 -20.44
CA PHE A 88 -13.52 15.28 -21.31
C PHE A 88 -13.25 14.72 -22.71
N TRP A 89 -12.75 13.50 -22.82
CA TRP A 89 -12.53 12.79 -24.07
C TRP A 89 -13.86 12.57 -24.83
N VAL A 90 -14.93 12.14 -24.14
CA VAL A 90 -16.25 11.97 -24.74
C VAL A 90 -16.76 13.29 -25.32
N LYS A 91 -16.65 14.42 -24.59
CA LYS A 91 -17.03 15.73 -25.07
C LYS A 91 -16.23 16.19 -26.30
N LEU A 92 -14.95 15.83 -26.38
CA LEU A 92 -14.10 16.06 -27.54
C LEU A 92 -14.54 15.22 -28.75
N ARG A 93 -14.85 13.93 -28.53
CA ARG A 93 -15.36 13.02 -29.55
C ARG A 93 -16.64 13.55 -30.22
N GLN A 94 -17.56 14.09 -29.43
CA GLN A 94 -18.78 14.73 -29.93
C GLN A 94 -18.50 15.94 -30.83
N ARG A 95 -17.25 16.43 -30.86
CA ARG A 95 -16.80 17.55 -31.69
C ARG A 95 -15.77 17.16 -32.76
N GLY A 96 -15.74 15.87 -33.11
CA GLY A 96 -14.90 15.39 -34.21
C GLY A 96 -13.48 14.95 -33.81
N TYR A 97 -13.15 14.92 -32.51
CA TYR A 97 -11.85 14.41 -32.07
C TYR A 97 -11.80 12.87 -32.19
N THR A 98 -10.83 12.36 -32.95
CA THR A 98 -10.77 10.93 -33.31
C THR A 98 -9.74 10.13 -32.54
N ARG A 99 -8.77 10.78 -31.87
CA ARG A 99 -7.64 10.09 -31.25
C ARG A 99 -8.00 9.41 -29.93
N SER A 100 -7.14 8.50 -29.49
CA SER A 100 -7.34 7.71 -28.28
C SER A 100 -7.26 8.58 -27.01
N ILE A 101 -7.90 8.09 -25.94
CA ILE A 101 -7.84 8.71 -24.62
C ILE A 101 -6.40 8.75 -24.07
N SER A 102 -5.56 7.74 -24.37
CA SER A 102 -4.16 7.71 -23.98
C SER A 102 -3.32 8.78 -24.68
N GLY A 103 -3.64 9.07 -25.96
CA GLY A 103 -3.03 10.16 -26.72
C GLY A 103 -3.38 11.53 -26.11
N LEU A 104 -4.66 11.72 -25.78
CA LEU A 104 -5.16 12.91 -25.11
C LEU A 104 -4.51 13.09 -23.73
N TYR A 105 -4.39 12.04 -22.92
CA TYR A 105 -3.73 12.10 -21.62
C TYR A 105 -2.29 12.60 -21.72
N ARG A 106 -1.51 12.03 -22.65
CA ARG A 106 -0.10 12.43 -22.87
C ARG A 106 -0.01 13.90 -23.30
N PHE A 107 -0.94 14.34 -24.17
CA PHE A 107 -1.01 15.73 -24.59
C PHE A 107 -1.30 16.67 -23.41
N LEU A 108 -2.38 16.40 -22.63
CA LEU A 108 -2.77 17.23 -21.49
C LEU A 108 -1.66 17.32 -20.44
N ARG A 109 -0.97 16.21 -20.19
CA ARG A 109 0.15 16.15 -19.24
C ARG A 109 1.34 16.97 -19.76
N LYS A 110 1.71 16.83 -21.03
CA LYS A 110 2.81 17.56 -21.65
C LYS A 110 2.60 19.08 -21.60
N HIS A 111 1.36 19.53 -21.80
CA HIS A 111 1.00 20.95 -21.81
C HIS A 111 0.58 21.48 -20.42
N GLY A 112 0.63 20.71 -19.37
CA GLY A 112 0.27 21.15 -18.02
C GLY A 112 -1.22 21.47 -17.81
N VAL A 113 -2.10 21.02 -18.73
CA VAL A 113 -3.53 21.35 -18.73
C VAL A 113 -4.42 20.18 -18.27
N MET A 114 -3.94 19.42 -17.30
CA MET A 114 -4.74 18.40 -16.64
C MET A 114 -5.91 19.01 -15.85
N ALA A 115 -6.91 18.18 -15.52
CA ALA A 115 -8.00 18.62 -14.65
C ALA A 115 -7.45 19.11 -13.30
N VAL A 116 -7.92 20.27 -12.87
CA VAL A 116 -7.61 20.80 -11.54
C VAL A 116 -8.34 19.94 -10.52
N LYS A 117 -7.59 19.32 -9.62
CA LYS A 117 -8.14 18.62 -8.46
C LYS A 117 -8.15 19.58 -7.29
N LEU A 118 -9.32 19.73 -6.67
CA LEU A 118 -9.36 20.38 -5.36
C LEU A 118 -8.47 19.60 -4.41
N PRO A 119 -7.58 20.26 -3.66
CA PRO A 119 -6.79 19.57 -2.66
C PRO A 119 -7.75 18.97 -1.63
N ASN A 120 -7.78 17.64 -1.53
CA ASN A 120 -8.42 17.01 -0.39
C ASN A 120 -7.68 17.49 0.87
N PRO A 121 -8.42 17.93 1.91
CA PRO A 121 -7.78 18.24 3.17
C PRO A 121 -6.95 17.04 3.59
N LYS A 122 -5.64 17.26 3.79
CA LYS A 122 -4.74 16.20 4.22
C LYS A 122 -5.26 15.72 5.59
N TYR A 123 -5.71 14.48 5.63
CA TYR A 123 -6.01 13.85 6.91
C TYR A 123 -4.71 13.80 7.73
N ILE A 124 -4.67 14.55 8.82
CA ILE A 124 -3.58 14.47 9.80
C ILE A 124 -3.98 13.39 10.79
N PRO A 125 -3.37 12.20 10.73
CA PRO A 125 -3.68 11.14 11.67
C PRO A 125 -3.31 11.62 13.09
N LYS A 126 -4.26 11.53 14.03
CA LYS A 126 -3.92 11.70 15.44
C LYS A 126 -2.88 10.64 15.81
N PRO A 127 -1.86 10.99 16.61
CA PRO A 127 -0.91 10.02 17.12
C PRO A 127 -1.64 8.87 17.78
N TYR A 128 -1.22 7.64 17.48
CA TYR A 128 -1.79 6.46 18.13
C TYR A 128 -1.35 6.45 19.59
N GLU A 129 -2.33 6.33 20.48
CA GLU A 129 -2.07 6.25 21.92
C GLU A 129 -1.29 4.97 22.23
N GLN A 130 -0.08 5.12 22.75
CA GLN A 130 0.79 4.00 23.15
C GLN A 130 0.38 3.53 24.55
N MET A 131 0.21 2.23 24.72
CA MET A 131 -0.05 1.66 26.05
C MET A 131 1.24 1.63 26.86
N LYS A 132 1.13 1.84 28.17
CA LYS A 132 2.26 1.99 29.07
C LYS A 132 2.58 0.71 29.85
N TYR A 133 1.62 -0.19 29.99
CA TYR A 133 1.74 -1.44 30.74
C TYR A 133 0.83 -2.54 30.17
N PRO A 134 1.13 -3.82 30.45
CA PRO A 134 0.29 -4.94 30.01
C PRO A 134 -1.12 -4.85 30.61
N GLY A 135 -2.13 -5.19 29.81
CA GLY A 135 -3.54 -5.18 30.25
C GLY A 135 -4.24 -3.82 30.23
N GLN A 136 -3.50 -2.68 30.08
CA GLN A 136 -4.11 -1.36 30.02
C GLN A 136 -5.18 -1.27 28.92
N ARG A 137 -4.91 -1.85 27.75
CA ARG A 137 -5.87 -2.06 26.68
C ARG A 137 -5.49 -3.30 25.86
N VAL A 138 -6.46 -4.16 25.68
CA VAL A 138 -6.31 -5.37 24.88
C VAL A 138 -7.31 -5.35 23.73
N GLN A 139 -6.99 -6.04 22.64
CA GLN A 139 -7.88 -6.21 21.49
C GLN A 139 -8.37 -7.65 21.45
N ILE A 140 -9.68 -7.83 21.26
CA ILE A 140 -10.28 -9.13 20.98
C ILE A 140 -10.97 -9.08 19.63
N ASP A 141 -10.81 -10.11 18.83
CA ASP A 141 -11.38 -10.23 17.49
C ASP A 141 -11.57 -11.70 17.12
N VAL A 142 -12.51 -11.97 16.23
CA VAL A 142 -12.80 -13.32 15.75
C VAL A 142 -12.48 -13.44 14.27
N LYS A 143 -11.73 -14.46 13.94
CA LYS A 143 -11.36 -14.78 12.58
C LYS A 143 -12.05 -16.07 12.13
N PHE A 144 -12.69 -16.01 10.97
CA PHE A 144 -13.19 -17.18 10.26
C PHE A 144 -12.02 -17.99 9.70
N VAL A 145 -11.98 -19.27 10.02
CA VAL A 145 -10.98 -20.18 9.44
C VAL A 145 -11.28 -20.34 7.94
N PRO A 146 -10.29 -20.17 7.05
CA PRO A 146 -10.54 -20.34 5.62
C PRO A 146 -11.03 -21.75 5.30
N GLN A 147 -12.13 -21.86 4.57
CA GLN A 147 -12.76 -23.13 4.22
C GLN A 147 -11.81 -24.11 3.53
N VAL A 148 -10.90 -23.60 2.73
CA VAL A 148 -9.86 -24.40 2.03
C VAL A 148 -8.92 -25.13 2.99
N CYS A 149 -8.84 -24.70 4.24
CA CYS A 149 -8.00 -25.33 5.28
C CYS A 149 -8.72 -26.47 6.00
N ILE A 150 -10.05 -26.53 5.94
CA ILE A 150 -10.87 -27.56 6.63
C ILE A 150 -11.11 -28.69 5.62
N VAL A 151 -10.56 -29.87 5.91
CA VAL A 151 -10.62 -31.03 4.99
C VAL A 151 -11.21 -32.25 5.68
N GLY A 152 -11.78 -33.17 4.91
CA GLY A 152 -12.29 -34.44 5.45
C GLY A 152 -13.62 -34.33 6.22
N GLN A 153 -14.33 -33.19 6.15
CA GLN A 153 -15.66 -33.05 6.74
C GLN A 153 -16.72 -33.47 5.71
N SER A 154 -17.72 -34.24 6.17
CA SER A 154 -18.84 -34.68 5.33
C SER A 154 -19.83 -33.56 5.02
N GLU A 155 -19.91 -32.55 5.88
CA GLU A 155 -20.79 -31.39 5.73
C GLU A 155 -20.01 -30.06 5.77
N PRO A 156 -20.54 -28.97 5.16
CA PRO A 156 -19.93 -27.67 5.24
C PRO A 156 -19.81 -27.19 6.69
N THR A 157 -18.59 -27.16 7.22
CA THR A 157 -18.31 -26.81 8.61
C THR A 157 -17.49 -25.51 8.65
N GLN A 158 -17.87 -24.58 9.52
CA GLN A 158 -17.11 -23.36 9.76
C GLN A 158 -16.54 -23.37 11.18
N TRP A 159 -15.23 -23.13 11.28
CA TRP A 159 -14.55 -22.96 12.56
C TRP A 159 -14.06 -21.52 12.71
N PHE A 160 -13.83 -21.13 13.98
CA PHE A 160 -13.53 -19.77 14.36
C PHE A 160 -12.28 -19.74 15.23
N GLN A 161 -11.40 -18.79 14.95
CA GLN A 161 -10.26 -18.46 15.78
C GLN A 161 -10.57 -17.20 16.57
N TYR A 162 -10.74 -17.31 17.85
CA TYR A 162 -10.80 -16.18 18.76
C TYR A 162 -9.40 -15.72 19.12
N THR A 163 -9.16 -14.44 19.10
CA THR A 163 -7.82 -13.87 19.29
C THR A 163 -7.88 -12.73 20.30
N PHE A 164 -7.09 -12.87 21.33
CA PHE A 164 -6.76 -11.81 22.29
C PHE A 164 -5.35 -11.31 21.99
N LEU A 165 -5.16 -9.99 22.02
CA LEU A 165 -3.86 -9.35 21.82
C LEU A 165 -3.67 -8.17 22.77
N ASP A 166 -2.68 -8.25 23.66
CA ASP A 166 -2.28 -7.12 24.50
C ASP A 166 -1.58 -6.05 23.67
N GLU A 167 -2.04 -4.80 23.80
CA GLU A 167 -1.50 -3.71 23.00
C GLU A 167 -0.10 -3.24 23.41
N TYR A 168 0.30 -3.49 24.66
CA TYR A 168 1.64 -3.15 25.15
C TYR A 168 2.67 -4.19 24.71
N SER A 169 2.55 -5.40 25.21
CA SER A 169 3.52 -6.50 24.99
C SER A 169 3.36 -7.21 23.66
N ARG A 170 2.23 -7.04 22.96
CA ARG A 170 1.82 -7.86 21.80
C ARG A 170 1.62 -9.32 22.13
N PHE A 171 1.61 -9.69 23.40
CA PHE A 171 1.26 -11.04 23.80
C PHE A 171 -0.10 -11.42 23.25
N ARG A 172 -0.17 -12.63 22.70
CA ARG A 172 -1.36 -13.12 22.04
C ARG A 172 -1.80 -14.44 22.67
N TYR A 173 -3.10 -14.57 22.92
CA TYR A 173 -3.76 -15.82 23.23
C TYR A 173 -4.79 -16.09 22.13
N ILE A 174 -4.79 -17.32 21.61
CA ILE A 174 -5.73 -17.74 20.57
C ILE A 174 -6.37 -19.06 20.92
N GLU A 175 -7.64 -19.20 20.57
CA GLU A 175 -8.41 -20.40 20.85
C GLU A 175 -9.39 -20.70 19.72
N ALA A 176 -9.61 -21.99 19.45
CA ALA A 176 -10.53 -22.49 18.44
C ALA A 176 -11.93 -22.70 19.01
N PHE A 177 -12.94 -22.27 18.25
CA PHE A 177 -14.35 -22.50 18.56
C PHE A 177 -15.10 -23.00 17.33
N GLN A 178 -16.16 -23.79 17.56
CA GLN A 178 -17.06 -24.24 16.51
C GLN A 178 -18.22 -23.27 16.31
N GLU A 179 -18.46 -22.37 17.24
CA GLU A 179 -19.56 -21.41 17.22
C GLU A 179 -19.05 -19.97 17.30
N HIS A 180 -19.79 -19.09 16.62
CA HIS A 180 -19.56 -17.65 16.60
C HIS A 180 -20.76 -16.94 17.23
N ASN A 181 -20.74 -16.85 18.55
CA ASN A 181 -21.82 -16.27 19.33
C ASN A 181 -21.30 -15.63 20.63
N THR A 182 -22.15 -14.93 21.35
CA THR A 182 -21.79 -14.23 22.59
C THR A 182 -21.39 -15.18 23.73
N TYR A 183 -21.90 -16.43 23.72
CA TYR A 183 -21.49 -17.44 24.70
C TYR A 183 -20.01 -17.84 24.51
N SER A 184 -19.63 -18.14 23.27
CA SER A 184 -18.24 -18.47 22.92
C SER A 184 -17.29 -17.31 23.24
N SER A 185 -17.68 -16.06 22.96
CA SER A 185 -16.92 -14.86 23.32
C SER A 185 -16.73 -14.73 24.82
N THR A 186 -17.77 -15.01 25.60
CA THR A 186 -17.73 -14.97 27.06
C THR A 186 -16.83 -16.07 27.63
N LEU A 187 -16.90 -17.27 27.08
CA LEU A 187 -16.06 -18.39 27.50
C LEU A 187 -14.58 -18.08 27.18
N PHE A 188 -14.31 -17.58 25.98
CA PHE A 188 -12.99 -17.14 25.59
C PHE A 188 -12.43 -16.06 26.53
N LEU A 189 -13.24 -15.05 26.90
CA LEU A 189 -12.82 -14.01 27.85
C LEU A 189 -12.42 -14.61 29.21
N LYS A 190 -13.18 -15.58 29.73
CA LYS A 190 -12.85 -16.28 30.97
C LYS A 190 -11.53 -17.03 30.88
N HIS A 191 -11.25 -17.65 29.75
CA HIS A 191 -9.98 -18.34 29.51
C HIS A 191 -8.82 -17.36 29.41
N VAL A 192 -9.02 -16.22 28.72
CA VAL A 192 -8.04 -15.12 28.65
C VAL A 192 -7.64 -14.63 30.03
N VAL A 193 -8.62 -14.31 30.90
CA VAL A 193 -8.36 -13.80 32.26
C VAL A 193 -7.58 -14.80 33.10
N LYS A 194 -7.76 -16.12 32.89
CA LYS A 194 -6.97 -17.15 33.57
C LYS A 194 -5.54 -17.29 33.04
N LYS A 195 -5.33 -16.98 31.75
CA LYS A 195 -4.04 -17.20 31.06
C LYS A 195 -3.14 -15.98 31.08
N PHE A 196 -3.75 -14.78 31.02
CA PHE A 196 -3.01 -13.53 31.01
C PHE A 196 -2.63 -13.13 32.44
N PRO A 197 -1.33 -12.89 32.73
CA PRO A 197 -0.86 -12.76 34.12
C PRO A 197 -1.13 -11.39 34.75
N TYR A 198 -1.68 -10.43 34.00
CA TYR A 198 -1.93 -9.06 34.46
C TYR A 198 -3.42 -8.73 34.46
N ALA A 199 -3.83 -7.78 35.30
CA ALA A 199 -5.21 -7.27 35.28
C ALA A 199 -5.52 -6.59 33.93
N ILE A 200 -6.72 -6.85 33.40
CA ILE A 200 -7.21 -6.24 32.17
C ILE A 200 -8.12 -5.06 32.51
N GLU A 201 -7.75 -3.84 32.12
CA GLU A 201 -8.56 -2.66 32.38
C GLU A 201 -9.57 -2.35 31.25
N CYS A 202 -9.18 -2.64 30.00
CA CYS A 202 -9.99 -2.29 28.84
C CYS A 202 -9.88 -3.36 27.75
N VAL A 203 -11.02 -3.92 27.37
CA VAL A 203 -11.17 -4.78 26.19
C VAL A 203 -11.72 -3.95 25.05
N GLN A 204 -11.02 -3.91 23.94
CA GLN A 204 -11.47 -3.28 22.70
C GLN A 204 -11.86 -4.35 21.68
N THR A 205 -13.09 -4.23 21.14
CA THR A 205 -13.62 -5.11 20.09
C THR A 205 -14.17 -4.28 18.93
N ASP A 206 -14.47 -4.93 17.85
CA ASP A 206 -15.36 -4.38 16.83
C ASP A 206 -16.82 -4.39 17.31
N ASN A 207 -17.77 -4.11 16.39
CA ASN A 207 -19.21 -4.10 16.70
C ASN A 207 -19.88 -5.40 16.26
N GLY A 208 -19.19 -6.52 16.26
CA GLY A 208 -19.74 -7.83 15.96
C GLY A 208 -20.85 -8.24 16.94
N SER A 209 -21.85 -8.97 16.48
CA SER A 209 -22.98 -9.43 17.29
C SER A 209 -22.59 -10.38 18.43
N GLU A 210 -21.44 -11.00 18.33
CA GLU A 210 -20.82 -11.83 19.38
C GLU A 210 -20.33 -11.00 20.57
N PHE A 211 -20.10 -9.69 20.38
CA PHE A 211 -19.61 -8.78 21.41
C PHE A 211 -20.67 -7.77 21.87
N THR A 212 -21.51 -7.26 20.94
CA THR A 212 -22.47 -6.22 21.26
C THR A 212 -23.71 -6.24 20.37
N ASN A 213 -24.86 -5.83 20.92
CA ASN A 213 -26.13 -5.69 20.17
C ASN A 213 -26.28 -4.31 19.51
N ARG A 214 -25.32 -3.41 19.64
CA ARG A 214 -25.42 -1.99 19.27
C ARG A 214 -25.82 -1.72 17.83
N LEU A 215 -25.45 -2.58 16.88
CA LEU A 215 -25.75 -2.39 15.46
C LEU A 215 -26.86 -3.28 14.93
N LEU A 216 -27.55 -4.03 15.78
CA LEU A 216 -28.67 -4.86 15.33
C LEU A 216 -29.87 -3.99 14.93
N PRO A 217 -30.57 -4.31 13.80
CA PRO A 217 -31.66 -3.49 13.26
C PRO A 217 -32.85 -3.28 14.21
N ARG A 218 -33.01 -4.14 15.21
CA ARG A 218 -34.04 -4.04 16.25
C ARG A 218 -33.45 -3.71 17.60
N GLY A 219 -32.42 -2.87 17.66
CA GLY A 219 -31.70 -2.37 18.81
C GLY A 219 -32.23 -2.93 20.12
N SER A 220 -31.75 -4.07 20.55
CA SER A 220 -31.98 -4.51 21.90
C SER A 220 -31.04 -3.70 22.76
N ASP A 221 -31.57 -2.80 23.60
CA ASP A 221 -30.81 -2.11 24.64
C ASP A 221 -30.26 -3.07 25.70
N LYS A 222 -30.56 -4.37 25.54
CA LYS A 222 -30.07 -5.42 26.44
C LYS A 222 -28.61 -5.74 26.13
N PRO A 223 -27.72 -5.70 27.12
CA PRO A 223 -26.34 -6.09 26.97
C PRO A 223 -26.21 -7.57 26.58
N THR A 224 -25.19 -7.90 25.81
CA THR A 224 -24.81 -9.28 25.50
C THR A 224 -24.25 -9.99 26.73
N LEU A 225 -24.18 -11.32 26.70
CA LEU A 225 -23.50 -12.10 27.77
C LEU A 225 -22.05 -11.66 27.94
N PHE A 226 -21.38 -11.32 26.85
CA PHE A 226 -20.02 -10.80 26.85
C PHE A 226 -19.90 -9.47 27.60
N GLU A 227 -20.80 -8.51 27.32
CA GLU A 227 -20.86 -7.21 28.00
C GLU A 227 -21.19 -7.37 29.49
N LEU A 228 -22.12 -8.27 29.84
CA LEU A 228 -22.44 -8.57 31.24
C LEU A 228 -21.22 -9.14 31.99
N GLU A 229 -20.47 -10.03 31.37
CA GLU A 229 -19.29 -10.61 31.99
C GLU A 229 -18.17 -9.59 32.16
N LEU A 230 -17.92 -8.72 31.17
CA LEU A 230 -16.98 -7.61 31.31
C LEU A 230 -17.35 -6.68 32.48
N ASN A 231 -18.64 -6.34 32.59
CA ASN A 231 -19.15 -5.52 33.70
C ASN A 231 -18.94 -6.21 35.05
N ARG A 232 -19.22 -7.53 35.13
CA ARG A 232 -19.01 -8.33 36.34
C ARG A 232 -17.54 -8.34 36.78
N MET A 233 -16.62 -8.36 35.79
CA MET A 233 -15.17 -8.34 36.06
C MET A 233 -14.60 -6.91 36.26
N GLY A 234 -15.42 -5.86 36.16
CA GLY A 234 -14.96 -4.48 36.25
C GLY A 234 -14.10 -4.03 35.06
N ILE A 235 -14.17 -4.74 33.92
CA ILE A 235 -13.40 -4.45 32.73
C ILE A 235 -14.17 -3.52 31.80
N ARG A 236 -13.57 -2.41 31.41
CA ARG A 236 -14.19 -1.45 30.50
C ARG A 236 -14.27 -2.02 29.06
N HIS A 237 -15.46 -2.02 28.47
CA HIS A 237 -15.65 -2.34 27.05
C HIS A 237 -15.49 -1.10 26.17
N LYS A 238 -14.63 -1.17 25.16
CA LYS A 238 -14.40 -0.10 24.19
C LYS A 238 -14.72 -0.61 22.79
N LEU A 239 -15.83 -0.17 22.23
CA LEU A 239 -16.17 -0.45 20.84
C LEU A 239 -15.44 0.48 19.89
N ILE A 240 -14.95 -0.05 18.79
CA ILE A 240 -14.40 0.78 17.71
C ILE A 240 -15.54 1.56 17.03
N ARG A 241 -15.19 2.72 16.46
CA ARG A 241 -16.17 3.46 15.65
C ARG A 241 -16.54 2.65 14.41
N PRO A 242 -17.82 2.58 14.03
CA PRO A 242 -18.22 1.93 12.79
C PRO A 242 -17.39 2.43 11.60
N TYR A 243 -17.07 1.57 10.67
CA TYR A 243 -16.27 1.86 9.47
C TYR A 243 -14.86 2.43 9.74
N THR A 244 -14.30 2.19 10.94
CA THR A 244 -12.96 2.67 11.30
C THR A 244 -12.05 1.48 11.70
N PRO A 245 -11.67 0.61 10.76
CA PRO A 245 -10.89 -0.61 11.04
C PRO A 245 -9.52 -0.31 11.68
N ARG A 246 -8.96 0.86 11.46
CA ARG A 246 -7.64 1.25 12.02
C ARG A 246 -7.54 1.11 13.54
N HIS A 247 -8.65 1.11 14.25
CA HIS A 247 -8.64 0.99 15.72
C HIS A 247 -8.30 -0.44 16.18
N ASN A 248 -8.67 -1.48 15.41
CA ASN A 248 -8.31 -2.89 15.67
C ASN A 248 -7.07 -3.36 14.88
N GLY A 249 -6.30 -2.44 14.31
CA GLY A 249 -5.22 -2.74 13.37
C GLY A 249 -4.11 -3.64 13.90
N LYS A 250 -3.95 -3.79 15.22
CA LYS A 250 -2.94 -4.70 15.79
C LYS A 250 -3.37 -6.16 15.69
N VAL A 251 -4.61 -6.47 16.09
CA VAL A 251 -5.17 -7.82 15.97
C VAL A 251 -5.41 -8.19 14.50
N GLU A 252 -5.92 -7.25 13.68
CA GLU A 252 -6.08 -7.46 12.24
C GLU A 252 -4.75 -7.79 11.54
N ARG A 253 -3.66 -7.09 11.92
CA ARG A 253 -2.33 -7.41 11.40
C ARG A 253 -1.87 -8.81 11.84
N SER A 254 -2.21 -9.25 13.04
CA SER A 254 -1.91 -10.61 13.48
C SER A 254 -2.67 -11.65 12.68
N HIS A 255 -3.95 -11.39 12.37
CA HIS A 255 -4.77 -12.24 11.50
C HIS A 255 -4.25 -12.31 10.07
N ARG A 256 -3.74 -11.20 9.54
CA ARG A 256 -3.10 -11.18 8.24
C ARG A 256 -1.86 -12.08 8.22
N LYS A 257 -1.02 -12.01 9.24
CA LYS A 257 0.13 -12.91 9.39
C LYS A 257 -0.29 -14.37 9.52
N ASP A 258 -1.38 -14.65 10.23
CA ASP A 258 -1.92 -16.01 10.28
C ASP A 258 -2.36 -16.51 8.90
N ASN A 259 -2.96 -15.64 8.07
CA ASN A 259 -3.28 -16.01 6.69
C ASN A 259 -2.02 -16.35 5.87
N GLU A 260 -0.99 -15.51 5.98
CA GLU A 260 0.24 -15.62 5.19
C GLU A 260 1.14 -16.79 5.66
N GLU A 261 1.27 -17.00 6.97
CA GLU A 261 2.28 -17.90 7.56
C GLU A 261 1.71 -19.22 8.08
N PHE A 262 0.41 -19.27 8.38
CA PHE A 262 -0.22 -20.46 8.97
C PHE A 262 -1.29 -21.05 8.05
N TYR A 263 -2.37 -20.33 7.76
CA TYR A 263 -3.46 -20.87 6.95
C TYR A 263 -3.08 -21.18 5.49
N ALA A 264 -2.11 -20.45 4.93
CA ALA A 264 -1.65 -20.72 3.56
C ALA A 264 -1.07 -22.13 3.37
N SER A 265 -0.45 -22.70 4.41
CA SER A 265 0.27 -23.97 4.34
C SER A 265 -0.33 -25.11 5.16
N HIS A 266 -1.31 -24.84 6.03
CA HIS A 266 -1.87 -25.84 6.94
C HIS A 266 -3.24 -26.33 6.47
N ARG A 267 -3.53 -27.59 6.81
CA ARG A 267 -4.83 -28.24 6.60
C ARG A 267 -5.22 -28.93 7.90
N PHE A 268 -6.52 -28.93 8.19
CA PHE A 268 -7.08 -29.44 9.44
C PHE A 268 -8.09 -30.54 9.13
N TYR A 269 -7.81 -31.72 9.62
CA TYR A 269 -8.62 -32.92 9.37
C TYR A 269 -9.71 -33.14 10.43
N SER A 270 -9.56 -32.51 11.58
CA SER A 270 -10.56 -32.49 12.66
C SER A 270 -10.47 -31.20 13.44
N PHE A 271 -11.48 -30.93 14.26
CA PHE A 271 -11.47 -29.76 15.15
C PHE A 271 -10.35 -29.86 16.22
N ASP A 272 -10.07 -31.07 16.71
CA ASP A 272 -8.97 -31.26 17.66
C ASP A 272 -7.60 -31.10 17.01
N ASP A 273 -7.44 -31.53 15.76
CA ASP A 273 -6.24 -31.24 14.96
C ASP A 273 -6.05 -29.72 14.78
N PHE A 274 -7.11 -28.99 14.44
CA PHE A 274 -7.06 -27.53 14.36
C PHE A 274 -6.64 -26.89 15.70
N LYS A 275 -7.21 -27.31 16.83
CA LYS A 275 -6.80 -26.84 18.17
C LYS A 275 -5.32 -27.06 18.43
N ALA A 276 -4.84 -28.27 18.13
CA ALA A 276 -3.44 -28.64 18.36
C ALA A 276 -2.48 -27.78 17.54
N GLN A 277 -2.76 -27.62 16.24
CA GLN A 277 -1.95 -26.79 15.34
C GLN A 277 -2.02 -25.31 15.75
N LEU A 278 -3.19 -24.82 16.18
CA LEU A 278 -3.38 -23.43 16.61
C LEU A 278 -2.58 -23.14 17.90
N ALA A 279 -2.52 -24.07 18.84
CA ALA A 279 -1.71 -23.95 20.06
C ALA A 279 -0.20 -23.86 19.75
N VAL A 280 0.28 -24.61 18.74
CA VAL A 280 1.66 -24.47 18.25
C VAL A 280 1.88 -23.09 17.65
N ARG A 281 0.94 -22.60 16.82
CA ARG A 281 1.01 -21.25 16.22
C ARG A 281 1.08 -20.16 17.28
N GLU A 282 0.28 -20.25 18.34
CA GLU A 282 0.33 -19.32 19.47
C GLU A 282 1.71 -19.27 20.11
N ARG A 283 2.25 -20.45 20.43
CA ARG A 283 3.58 -20.56 21.03
C ARG A 283 4.65 -19.93 20.15
N VAL A 284 4.67 -20.28 18.86
CA VAL A 284 5.64 -19.72 17.91
C VAL A 284 5.53 -18.20 17.87
N TYR A 285 4.32 -17.65 17.78
CA TYR A 285 4.11 -16.20 17.75
C TYR A 285 4.65 -15.51 19.01
N ASN A 286 4.34 -16.03 20.19
CA ASN A 286 4.71 -15.40 21.45
C ASN A 286 6.21 -15.49 21.77
N HIS A 287 6.94 -16.43 21.17
CA HIS A 287 8.39 -16.57 21.33
C HIS A 287 9.19 -15.90 20.20
N PHE A 288 8.56 -15.48 19.12
CA PHE A 288 9.27 -14.92 17.98
C PHE A 288 9.55 -13.42 18.16
N PRO A 289 10.83 -12.98 17.99
CA PRO A 289 11.20 -11.57 18.10
C PRO A 289 10.51 -10.72 17.01
N ILE A 290 9.95 -9.59 17.39
CA ILE A 290 9.27 -8.70 16.44
C ILE A 290 9.83 -7.26 16.49
N ARG A 291 9.97 -6.64 15.33
CA ARG A 291 10.53 -5.30 15.19
C ARG A 291 9.86 -4.22 16.06
N PRO A 292 8.51 -4.16 16.21
CA PRO A 292 7.87 -3.17 17.07
C PRO A 292 8.21 -3.25 18.56
N LEU A 293 8.80 -4.37 18.99
CA LEU A 293 9.26 -4.60 20.37
C LEU A 293 10.80 -4.56 20.46
N ASN A 294 11.47 -3.84 19.57
CA ASN A 294 12.94 -3.77 19.54
C ASN A 294 13.60 -5.15 19.44
N TRP A 295 13.01 -6.04 18.64
CA TRP A 295 13.46 -7.42 18.44
C TRP A 295 13.39 -8.31 19.71
N LEU A 296 12.57 -7.92 20.68
CA LEU A 296 12.13 -8.82 21.74
C LEU A 296 10.89 -9.59 21.30
N SER A 297 10.69 -10.77 21.89
CA SER A 297 9.44 -11.50 21.69
C SER A 297 8.32 -10.94 22.59
N PRO A 298 7.03 -11.14 22.22
CA PRO A 298 5.91 -10.76 23.07
C PRO A 298 6.01 -11.30 24.51
N LEU A 299 6.45 -12.54 24.66
CA LEU A 299 6.60 -13.17 25.96
C LEU A 299 7.75 -12.53 26.77
N GLN A 300 8.88 -12.20 26.14
CA GLN A 300 9.98 -11.51 26.81
C GLN A 300 9.54 -10.14 27.33
N VAL A 301 8.81 -9.35 26.51
CA VAL A 301 8.30 -8.05 26.94
C VAL A 301 7.28 -8.18 28.08
N LEU A 302 6.40 -9.21 28.00
CA LEU A 302 5.42 -9.48 29.05
C LEU A 302 6.12 -9.85 30.37
N SER A 303 7.11 -10.74 30.33
CA SER A 303 7.85 -11.21 31.51
C SER A 303 8.82 -10.19 32.08
N SER A 304 9.23 -9.18 31.32
CA SER A 304 10.12 -8.12 31.80
C SER A 304 9.38 -6.99 32.50
N PHE A 305 8.05 -6.98 32.47
CA PHE A 305 7.27 -5.98 33.18
C PHE A 305 7.18 -6.38 34.66
N PRO A 306 7.48 -5.43 35.59
CA PRO A 306 7.53 -5.70 37.03
C PRO A 306 6.18 -6.06 37.62
#